data_878cacae55c5129a1d4c2998d171120e
#
_entry.id   878cacae55c5129a1d4c2998d171120e
#
_cell.length_a   1.000
_cell.length_b   1.000
_cell.length_c   1.000
_cell.angle_alpha   90.00
_cell.angle_beta   90.00
_cell.angle_gamma   90.00
#
_symmetry.space_group_name_H-M   'P 1'
#
loop_
_entity.id
_entity.type
_entity.pdbx_description
1 polymer ?
#
loop_
_entity_poly.entity_id
_entity_poly.type
_entity_poly.pdbx_seq_one_letter_code
_entity_poly.pdbx_strand_id
1 'polypeptide(L)'
;IGTGLINLSPFVAAVAAFLAQERQAVKTNHELLGNQLPHIHWHLIPRLLQDPAPLEPVWRIAHEPVRLPPETLASVLDQLRRGWLAHMHQAPYKP
;
A
#
# COMPACT_ATOMS: atom_id res chain seq x y z
N ILE A 1 -2.88 13.60 -22.33
CA ILE A 1 -2.11 13.17 -21.29
C ILE A 1 -2.86 13.05 -20.05
N GLY A 2 -3.05 13.05 -19.23
CA GLY A 2 -3.48 13.08 -17.90
C GLY A 2 -4.92 12.72 -17.62
N THR A 3 -5.75 12.56 -18.62
CA THR A 3 -7.16 12.27 -18.35
C THR A 3 -7.31 10.93 -17.63
N GLY A 4 -6.49 9.94 -17.98
CA GLY A 4 -6.51 8.65 -17.31
C GLY A 4 -6.02 8.72 -15.88
N LEU A 5 -5.19 9.71 -15.53
CA LEU A 5 -4.64 9.84 -14.17
C LEU A 5 -5.66 10.40 -13.18
N ILE A 6 -6.63 11.17 -13.66
CA ILE A 6 -7.61 11.80 -12.80
C ILE A 6 -8.44 10.76 -12.07
N ASN A 7 -8.69 9.61 -12.70
CA ASN A 7 -9.56 8.59 -12.14
C ASN A 7 -8.83 7.62 -11.20
N LEU A 8 -7.53 7.79 -11.00
CA LEU A 8 -6.77 6.90 -10.12
C LEU A 8 -6.96 7.23 -8.64
N SER A 9 -7.33 8.48 -8.32
CA SER A 9 -7.42 8.90 -6.93
C SER A 9 -8.39 8.06 -6.09
N PRO A 10 -9.61 7.76 -6.56
CA PRO A 10 -10.50 6.91 -5.77
C PRO A 10 -9.94 5.50 -5.57
N PHE A 11 -9.26 4.96 -6.58
CA PHE A 11 -8.66 3.64 -6.48
C PHE A 11 -7.52 3.64 -5.46
N VAL A 12 -6.65 4.65 -5.53
CA VAL A 12 -5.54 4.79 -4.58
C VAL A 12 -6.07 4.92 -3.16
N ALA A 13 -7.10 5.73 -2.96
CA ALA A 13 -7.70 5.90 -1.65
C ALA A 13 -8.28 4.59 -1.12
N ALA A 14 -8.93 3.81 -1.97
CA ALA A 14 -9.52 2.54 -1.58
C ALA A 14 -8.44 1.52 -1.17
N VAL A 15 -7.36 1.43 -1.94
CA VAL A 15 -6.25 0.53 -1.61
C VAL A 15 -5.58 0.96 -0.32
N ALA A 16 -5.36 2.26 -0.13
CA ALA A 16 -4.73 2.77 1.08
C ALA A 16 -5.58 2.47 2.31
N ALA A 17 -6.89 2.67 2.23
CA ALA A 17 -7.79 2.36 3.33
C ALA A 17 -7.79 0.87 3.66
N PHE A 18 -7.79 0.02 2.65
CA PHE A 18 -7.71 -1.41 2.85
C PHE A 18 -6.43 -1.82 3.55
N LEU A 19 -5.29 -1.33 3.07
CA LEU A 19 -3.99 -1.67 3.67
C LEU A 19 -3.88 -1.18 5.10
N ALA A 20 -4.37 0.03 5.38
CA ALA A 20 -4.33 0.57 6.73
C ALA A 20 -5.13 -0.30 7.70
N GLN A 21 -6.30 -0.75 7.28
CA GLN A 21 -7.15 -1.59 8.10
C GLN A 21 -6.53 -2.97 8.27
N GLU A 22 -6.05 -3.56 7.19
CA GLU A 22 -5.51 -4.92 7.17
C GLU A 22 -4.26 -5.04 8.03
N ARG A 23 -3.42 -4.00 8.06
CA ARG A 23 -2.15 -4.01 8.78
C ARG A 23 -2.20 -3.21 10.07
N GLN A 24 -3.35 -2.66 10.43
CA GLN A 24 -3.51 -1.82 11.64
C GLN A 24 -2.47 -0.71 11.66
N ALA A 25 -2.35 -0.02 10.54
CA ALA A 25 -1.34 1.01 10.37
C ALA A 25 -1.71 2.26 11.14
N VAL A 26 -0.71 2.90 11.74
CA VAL A 26 -0.91 4.21 12.39
C VAL A 26 -0.91 5.33 11.35
N LYS A 27 -0.30 5.06 10.18
CA LYS A 27 -0.21 6.02 9.11
C LYS A 27 0.08 5.28 7.81
N THR A 28 -0.38 5.83 6.69
CA THR A 28 -0.01 5.32 5.37
C THR A 28 0.74 6.41 4.64
N ASN A 29 1.94 6.10 4.18
CA ASN A 29 2.70 7.01 3.35
C ASN A 29 2.29 6.81 1.90
N HIS A 30 2.02 7.92 1.23
CA HIS A 30 1.70 7.94 -0.20
C HIS A 30 2.85 8.60 -0.93
N GLU A 31 3.44 7.90 -1.88
CA GLU A 31 4.55 8.43 -2.64
C GLU A 31 4.32 8.19 -4.12
N LEU A 32 4.46 9.23 -4.89
CA LEU A 32 4.38 9.15 -6.34
C LEU A 32 5.76 9.53 -6.87
N LEU A 33 6.54 8.52 -7.20
CA LEU A 33 7.91 8.67 -7.65
C LEU A 33 8.00 8.23 -9.10
N GLY A 34 8.85 8.87 -9.88
CA GLY A 34 9.04 8.54 -11.28
C GLY A 34 10.38 9.03 -11.79
N ASN A 35 11.35 9.12 -10.88
CA ASN A 35 12.62 9.76 -11.19
C ASN A 35 13.47 8.94 -12.16
N GLN A 36 13.41 7.63 -12.07
CA GLN A 36 14.27 6.73 -12.83
C GLN A 36 13.54 5.97 -13.93
N LEU A 37 12.24 5.76 -13.76
CA LEU A 37 11.43 5.06 -14.73
C LEU A 37 10.50 6.03 -15.42
N PRO A 38 10.31 5.91 -16.73
CA PRO A 38 9.50 6.86 -17.49
C PRO A 38 8.00 6.59 -17.36
N HIS A 39 7.55 6.10 -16.22
CA HIS A 39 6.12 5.89 -15.97
C HIS A 39 5.81 6.22 -14.52
N ILE A 40 4.56 6.54 -14.28
CA ILE A 40 4.08 6.90 -12.95
C ILE A 40 3.80 5.62 -12.17
N HIS A 41 4.26 5.59 -10.93
CA HIS A 41 3.93 4.50 -10.02
C HIS A 41 3.74 5.05 -8.62
N TRP A 42 2.80 4.46 -7.89
CA TRP A 42 2.48 4.86 -6.54
C TRP A 42 3.05 3.86 -5.56
N HIS A 43 3.60 4.38 -4.47
CA HIS A 43 3.98 3.58 -3.32
C HIS A 43 3.01 3.88 -2.20
N LEU A 44 2.29 2.86 -1.73
CA LEU A 44 1.40 2.97 -0.59
C LEU A 44 2.01 2.12 0.52
N ILE A 45 2.54 2.78 1.54
CA ILE A 45 3.33 2.12 2.56
C ILE A 45 2.63 2.25 3.91
N PRO A 46 1.97 1.19 4.40
CA PRO A 46 1.39 1.24 5.74
C PRO A 46 2.51 1.26 6.78
N ARG A 47 2.44 2.23 7.67
CA ARG A 47 3.43 2.39 8.74
C ARG A 47 2.82 1.91 10.03
N LEU A 48 3.55 1.06 10.73
CA LEU A 48 3.06 0.39 11.93
C LEU A 48 3.63 1.07 13.17
N LEU A 49 2.93 0.92 14.28
CA LEU A 49 3.36 1.52 15.54
C LEU A 49 4.76 1.08 15.95
N GLN A 50 5.09 -0.17 15.67
CA GLN A 50 6.38 -0.75 16.03
C GLN A 50 7.49 -0.48 15.02
N ASP A 51 7.22 0.27 13.95
CA ASP A 51 8.27 0.67 13.03
C ASP A 51 9.30 1.53 13.76
N PRO A 52 10.59 1.45 13.39
CA PRO A 52 11.64 2.22 14.08
C PRO A 52 11.39 3.73 14.07
N ALA A 53 10.84 4.27 13.00
CA ALA A 53 10.53 5.69 12.89
C ALA A 53 9.30 5.88 12.03
N PRO A 54 8.09 5.60 12.55
CA PRO A 54 6.89 5.56 11.71
C PRO A 54 6.49 6.91 11.13
N LEU A 55 6.99 8.01 11.68
CA LEU A 55 6.70 9.34 11.16
C LEU A 55 7.74 9.83 10.15
N GLU A 56 8.80 9.05 9.91
CA GLU A 56 9.82 9.39 8.95
C GLU A 56 9.58 8.61 7.65
N PRO A 57 9.96 9.17 6.48
CA PRO A 57 9.89 8.40 5.24
C PRO A 57 10.71 7.12 5.34
N VAL A 58 10.18 6.03 4.81
CA VAL A 58 10.82 4.73 4.93
C VAL A 58 12.23 4.73 4.31
N TRP A 59 12.44 5.56 3.28
CA TRP A 59 13.71 5.62 2.56
C TRP A 59 14.84 6.23 3.38
N ARG A 60 14.51 6.90 4.48
CA ARG A 60 15.50 7.48 5.39
C ARG A 60 15.95 6.52 6.47
N ILE A 61 15.30 5.38 6.58
CA ILE A 61 15.58 4.41 7.63
C ILE A 61 16.44 3.31 7.03
N ALA A 62 17.64 3.12 7.59
CA ALA A 62 18.49 2.03 7.15
C ALA A 62 17.82 0.70 7.50
N HIS A 63 17.60 -0.12 6.51
CA HIS A 63 16.97 -1.42 6.71
C HIS A 63 17.37 -2.38 5.60
N GLU A 64 17.30 -3.65 5.91
CA GLU A 64 17.56 -4.71 4.93
C GLU A 64 16.22 -5.29 4.46
N PRO A 65 16.12 -5.66 3.19
CA PRO A 65 14.94 -6.34 2.71
C PRO A 65 14.74 -7.64 3.48
N VAL A 66 13.51 -7.92 3.86
CA VAL A 66 13.15 -9.15 4.54
C VAL A 66 12.45 -10.06 3.54
N ARG A 67 12.97 -11.29 3.40
CA ARG A 67 12.32 -12.29 2.56
C ARG A 67 11.55 -13.24 3.45
N LEU A 68 10.26 -13.34 3.19
CA LEU A 68 9.42 -14.25 3.94
C LEU A 68 9.63 -15.68 3.44
N PRO A 69 9.57 -16.67 4.34
CA PRO A 69 9.54 -18.07 3.91
C PRO A 69 8.38 -18.31 2.94
N PRO A 70 8.51 -19.26 2.00
CA PRO A 70 7.47 -19.46 0.98
C PRO A 70 6.07 -19.70 1.54
N GLU A 71 5.92 -20.47 2.60
CA GLU A 71 4.59 -20.72 3.18
C GLU A 71 4.03 -19.48 3.84
N THR A 72 4.88 -18.68 4.48
CA THR A 72 4.44 -17.42 5.08
C THR A 72 4.01 -16.44 4.00
N LEU A 73 4.78 -16.35 2.93
CA LEU A 73 4.44 -15.48 1.80
C LEU A 73 3.11 -15.89 1.19
N ALA A 74 2.91 -17.19 0.95
CA ALA A 74 1.65 -17.68 0.38
C ALA A 74 0.46 -17.33 1.28
N SER A 75 0.63 -17.47 2.59
CA SER A 75 -0.41 -17.13 3.56
C SER A 75 -0.75 -15.64 3.52
N VAL A 76 0.27 -14.79 3.50
CA VAL A 76 0.07 -13.33 3.45
C VAL A 76 -0.63 -12.95 2.15
N LEU A 77 -0.20 -13.49 1.03
CA LEU A 77 -0.82 -13.20 -0.27
C LEU A 77 -2.28 -13.61 -0.29
N ASP A 78 -2.60 -14.79 0.23
CA ASP A 78 -3.98 -15.25 0.29
C ASP A 78 -4.82 -14.35 1.18
N GLN A 79 -4.30 -13.97 2.34
CA GLN A 79 -4.99 -13.08 3.27
C GLN A 79 -5.28 -11.72 2.62
N LEU A 80 -4.30 -11.15 1.94
CA LEU A 80 -4.47 -9.86 1.29
C LEU A 80 -5.49 -9.96 0.15
N ARG A 81 -5.43 -11.03 -0.63
CA ARG A 81 -6.35 -11.22 -1.74
C ARG A 81 -7.80 -11.33 -1.25
N ARG A 82 -8.02 -12.15 -0.23
CA ARG A 82 -9.36 -12.32 0.33
C ARG A 82 -9.86 -11.04 0.99
N GLY A 83 -8.98 -10.37 1.72
CA GLY A 83 -9.31 -9.12 2.38
C GLY A 83 -9.69 -8.03 1.39
N TRP A 84 -8.95 -7.93 0.30
CA TRP A 84 -9.23 -6.95 -0.74
C TRP A 84 -10.59 -7.22 -1.40
N LEU A 85 -10.88 -8.48 -1.72
CA LEU A 85 -12.17 -8.81 -2.34
C LEU A 85 -13.32 -8.47 -1.40
N ALA A 86 -13.18 -8.77 -0.13
CA ALA A 86 -14.21 -8.43 0.86
C ALA A 86 -14.37 -6.91 0.99
N HIS A 87 -13.26 -6.20 1.00
CA HIS A 87 -13.27 -4.74 1.11
C HIS A 87 -13.98 -4.10 -0.09
N MET A 88 -13.73 -4.59 -1.28
CA MET A 88 -14.37 -4.08 -2.49
C MET A 88 -15.88 -4.25 -2.46
N HIS A 89 -16.36 -5.35 -1.88
CA HIS A 89 -17.79 -5.59 -1.80
C HIS A 89 -18.48 -4.75 -0.74
N GLN A 90 -17.77 -4.35 0.30
CA GLN A 90 -18.36 -3.58 1.41
C GLN A 90 -18.20 -2.08 1.22
N ALA A 91 -17.10 -1.66 0.60
CA ALA A 91 -16.78 -0.26 0.52
C ALA A 91 -17.72 0.46 -0.45
N PRO A 92 -17.97 1.76 -0.22
CA PRO A 92 -18.72 2.57 -1.18
C PRO A 92 -17.87 2.92 -2.41
N TYR A 93 -16.82 2.18 -2.66
CA TYR A 93 -15.96 2.43 -3.81
C TYR A 93 -16.67 2.03 -5.09
N LYS A 94 -16.74 2.96 -6.02
CA LYS A 94 -17.30 2.73 -7.35
C LYS A 94 -16.25 3.16 -8.37
N PRO A 95 -15.88 2.26 -9.25
CA PRO A 95 -14.89 2.56 -10.28
C PRO A 95 -15.30 3.73 -11.17
#